data_2f9662e0a2752d0df9553abd82cc0832
#
_entry.id   2f9662e0a2752d0df9553abd82cc0832
#
_cell.length_a   1.000
_cell.length_b   1.000
_cell.length_c   1.000
_cell.angle_alpha   90.00
_cell.angle_beta   90.00
_cell.angle_gamma   90.00
#
_symmetry.space_group_name_H-M   'P 1'
#
loop_
_entity.id
_entity.type
_entity.pdbx_description
1 polymer ?
#
loop_
_entity_poly.entity_id
_entity_poly.type
_entity_poly.pdbx_seq_one_letter_code
_entity_poly.pdbx_strand_id
1 'polypeptide(L)'
;MVKAIKVMLIPNNVQKTKMFQYAGASRFAYNWALAREKESYEKGGKFISDSELRKEFTKLRHSDEYAWLLNISNNVTKQAIKDACTAYKNFFKDLQKFPRFKSRKRSMPKFYQDNVKIQFSNTHVKLEGFSSSRKANKQKKNWVRLAEHGRIPTDVKYMNPRISFDGLNW
;
A
#
# COMPACT_ATOMS: atom_id res chain seq x y z
N MET A 1 11.43 18.77 11.82
CA MET A 1 10.06 19.14 11.36
C MET A 1 9.62 18.14 10.30
N VAL A 2 8.41 17.64 10.38
CA VAL A 2 7.81 16.75 9.37
C VAL A 2 6.97 17.59 8.39
N LYS A 3 7.23 17.44 7.09
CA LYS A 3 6.45 18.08 6.03
C LYS A 3 5.75 17.04 5.18
N ALA A 4 4.48 17.24 4.89
CA ALA A 4 3.76 16.45 3.90
C ALA A 4 3.91 17.11 2.52
N ILE A 5 4.42 16.36 1.56
CA ILE A 5 4.58 16.83 0.17
C ILE A 5 3.77 15.89 -0.73
N LYS A 6 2.94 16.47 -1.59
CA LYS A 6 2.19 15.74 -2.61
C LYS A 6 2.71 16.14 -3.99
N VAL A 7 3.00 15.15 -4.82
CA VAL A 7 3.41 15.35 -6.21
C VAL A 7 2.61 14.44 -7.14
N MET A 8 2.43 14.87 -8.37
CA MET A 8 1.77 14.08 -9.40
C MET A 8 2.79 13.17 -10.09
N LEU A 9 2.39 11.92 -10.33
CA LEU A 9 3.16 10.94 -11.09
C LEU A 9 2.70 10.89 -12.53
N ILE A 10 3.62 10.60 -13.45
CA ILE A 10 3.34 10.38 -14.87
C ILE A 10 3.77 8.94 -15.23
N PRO A 11 3.00 7.93 -14.81
CA PRO A 11 3.32 6.55 -15.13
C PRO A 11 3.01 6.22 -16.60
N ASN A 12 3.80 5.32 -17.19
CA ASN A 12 3.44 4.70 -18.47
C ASN A 12 2.34 3.65 -18.28
N ASN A 13 1.82 3.07 -19.37
CA ASN A 13 0.70 2.13 -19.30
C ASN A 13 1.01 0.87 -18.49
N VAL A 14 2.23 0.34 -18.58
CA VAL A 14 2.67 -0.83 -17.80
C VAL A 14 2.71 -0.50 -16.30
N GLN A 15 3.25 0.66 -15.96
CA GLN A 15 3.30 1.15 -14.59
C GLN A 15 1.89 1.42 -14.04
N LYS A 16 0.99 2.03 -14.82
CA LYS A 16 -0.42 2.24 -14.44
C LYS A 16 -1.11 0.93 -14.08
N THR A 17 -0.97 -0.08 -14.94
CA THR A 17 -1.53 -1.41 -14.70
C THR A 17 -1.03 -1.99 -13.38
N LYS A 18 0.28 -1.91 -13.14
CA LYS A 18 0.88 -2.40 -11.91
C LYS A 18 0.43 -1.61 -10.67
N MET A 19 0.28 -0.31 -10.78
CA MET A 19 -0.24 0.54 -9.70
C MET A 19 -1.68 0.15 -9.32
N PHE A 20 -2.55 -0.10 -10.31
CA PHE A 20 -3.90 -0.58 -10.04
C PHE A 20 -3.92 -1.98 -9.42
N GLN A 21 -3.02 -2.88 -9.82
CA GLN A 21 -2.86 -4.19 -9.20
C GLN A 21 -2.43 -4.05 -7.72
N TYR A 22 -1.48 -3.18 -7.43
CA TYR A 22 -1.03 -2.90 -6.06
C TYR A 22 -2.14 -2.30 -5.20
N ALA A 23 -2.89 -1.34 -5.74
CA ALA A 23 -4.04 -0.76 -5.05
C ALA A 23 -5.16 -1.79 -4.81
N GLY A 24 -5.40 -2.68 -5.76
CA GLY A 24 -6.32 -3.80 -5.63
C GLY A 24 -5.92 -4.77 -4.53
N ALA A 25 -4.65 -5.16 -4.49
CA ALA A 25 -4.11 -6.03 -3.45
C ALA A 25 -4.15 -5.36 -2.06
N SER A 26 -3.87 -4.07 -1.98
CA SER A 26 -3.99 -3.28 -0.74
C SER A 26 -5.43 -3.29 -0.22
N ARG A 27 -6.41 -3.07 -1.11
CA ARG A 27 -7.83 -3.12 -0.75
C ARG A 27 -8.25 -4.53 -0.31
N PHE A 28 -7.81 -5.56 -1.02
CA PHE A 28 -8.08 -6.96 -0.66
C PHE A 28 -7.54 -7.29 0.73
N ALA A 29 -6.27 -6.97 1.00
CA ALA A 29 -5.65 -7.26 2.30
C ALA A 29 -6.33 -6.50 3.45
N TYR A 30 -6.73 -5.24 3.24
CA TYR A 30 -7.48 -4.46 4.20
C TYR A 30 -8.84 -5.12 4.52
N ASN A 31 -9.60 -5.47 3.49
CA ASN A 31 -10.92 -6.09 3.66
C ASN A 31 -10.82 -7.47 4.31
N TRP A 32 -9.82 -8.26 3.93
CA TRP A 32 -9.56 -9.56 4.52
C TRP A 32 -9.28 -9.44 6.03
N ALA A 33 -8.38 -8.52 6.42
CA ALA A 33 -8.07 -8.28 7.83
C ALA A 33 -9.30 -7.80 8.62
N LEU A 34 -10.07 -6.88 8.05
CA LEU A 34 -11.30 -6.40 8.68
C LEU A 34 -12.34 -7.51 8.86
N ALA A 35 -12.47 -8.40 7.86
CA ALA A 35 -13.38 -9.56 7.96
C ALA A 35 -12.93 -10.52 9.07
N ARG A 36 -11.64 -10.78 9.22
CA ARG A 36 -11.09 -11.63 10.27
C ARG A 36 -11.33 -11.05 11.68
N GLU A 37 -11.14 -9.74 11.84
CA GLU A 37 -11.44 -9.06 13.10
C GLU A 37 -12.93 -9.14 13.46
N LYS A 38 -13.79 -8.88 12.46
CA LYS A 38 -15.23 -8.95 12.62
C LYS A 38 -15.70 -10.36 13.00
N GLU A 39 -15.20 -11.38 12.30
CA GLU A 39 -15.50 -12.78 12.58
C GLU A 39 -15.07 -13.19 14.01
N SER A 40 -13.89 -12.78 14.45
CA SER A 40 -13.42 -13.03 15.81
C SER A 40 -14.34 -12.37 16.85
N TYR A 41 -14.71 -11.13 16.62
CA TYR A 41 -15.62 -10.41 17.53
C TYR A 41 -17.01 -11.06 17.63
N GLU A 42 -17.61 -11.44 16.49
CA GLU A 42 -18.92 -12.08 16.44
C GLU A 42 -18.94 -13.45 17.14
N LYS A 43 -17.81 -14.15 17.18
CA LYS A 43 -17.62 -15.41 17.92
C LYS A 43 -17.25 -15.21 19.40
N GLY A 44 -17.28 -13.97 19.91
CA GLY A 44 -16.87 -13.64 21.28
C GLY A 44 -15.37 -13.74 21.53
N GLY A 45 -14.56 -13.75 20.46
CA GLY A 45 -13.12 -13.77 20.53
C GLY A 45 -12.48 -12.41 20.84
N LYS A 46 -11.18 -12.44 21.05
CA LYS A 46 -10.37 -11.24 21.29
C LYS A 46 -9.96 -10.57 19.98
N PHE A 47 -9.57 -9.31 20.08
CA PHE A 47 -8.88 -8.59 19.00
C PHE A 47 -7.64 -9.36 18.55
N ILE A 48 -7.49 -9.52 17.24
CA ILE A 48 -6.34 -10.19 16.63
C ILE A 48 -5.27 -9.13 16.33
N SER A 49 -4.03 -9.35 16.75
CA SER A 49 -2.97 -8.41 16.46
C SER A 49 -2.63 -8.38 14.96
N ASP A 50 -2.16 -7.23 14.47
CA ASP A 50 -1.71 -7.13 13.07
C ASP A 50 -0.56 -8.11 12.75
N SER A 51 0.24 -8.45 13.76
CA SER A 51 1.30 -9.46 13.63
C SER A 51 0.75 -10.87 13.37
N GLU A 52 -0.30 -11.25 14.07
CA GLU A 52 -0.97 -12.56 13.88
C GLU A 52 -1.68 -12.61 12.54
N LEU A 53 -2.45 -11.57 12.18
CA LEU A 53 -3.09 -11.48 10.87
C LEU A 53 -2.09 -11.52 9.72
N ARG A 54 -0.93 -10.90 9.86
CA ARG A 54 0.12 -10.99 8.83
C ARG A 54 0.70 -12.39 8.67
N LYS A 55 0.81 -13.16 9.74
CA LYS A 55 1.22 -14.57 9.66
C LYS A 55 0.17 -15.41 8.94
N GLU A 56 -1.11 -15.23 9.25
CA GLU A 56 -2.21 -15.88 8.55
C GLU A 56 -2.23 -15.49 7.06
N PHE A 57 -2.09 -14.22 6.77
CA PHE A 57 -2.07 -13.70 5.39
C PHE A 57 -0.88 -14.24 4.58
N THR A 58 0.27 -14.45 5.23
CA THR A 58 1.43 -15.06 4.58
C THR A 58 1.11 -16.49 4.13
N LYS A 59 0.43 -17.27 4.95
CA LYS A 59 -0.04 -18.60 4.55
C LYS A 59 -1.04 -18.54 3.40
N LEU A 60 -1.99 -17.61 3.46
CA LEU A 60 -2.99 -17.38 2.43
C LEU A 60 -2.35 -17.10 1.06
N ARG A 61 -1.39 -16.18 0.99
CA ARG A 61 -0.74 -15.78 -0.27
C ARG A 61 0.10 -16.89 -0.92
N HIS A 62 0.46 -17.92 -0.17
CA HIS A 62 1.16 -19.10 -0.68
C HIS A 62 0.21 -20.24 -1.10
N SER A 63 -1.10 -20.07 -0.93
CA SER A 63 -2.08 -20.99 -1.47
C SER A 63 -2.29 -20.76 -2.97
N ASP A 64 -2.73 -21.81 -3.69
CA ASP A 64 -2.90 -21.74 -5.16
C ASP A 64 -3.90 -20.67 -5.56
N GLU A 65 -5.00 -20.53 -4.83
CA GLU A 65 -6.07 -19.54 -5.10
C GLU A 65 -5.57 -18.09 -5.02
N TYR A 66 -4.63 -17.80 -4.11
CA TYR A 66 -4.15 -16.45 -3.84
C TYR A 66 -2.69 -16.23 -4.27
N ALA A 67 -2.12 -17.12 -5.06
CA ALA A 67 -0.74 -17.04 -5.54
C ALA A 67 -0.44 -15.74 -6.33
N TRP A 68 -1.45 -15.11 -6.91
CA TRP A 68 -1.32 -13.81 -7.57
C TRP A 68 -0.80 -12.70 -6.63
N LEU A 69 -1.02 -12.84 -5.32
CA LEU A 69 -0.49 -11.91 -4.31
C LEU A 69 1.03 -11.95 -4.20
N LEU A 70 1.68 -13.02 -4.66
CA LEU A 70 3.14 -13.13 -4.65
C LEU A 70 3.81 -12.12 -5.59
N ASN A 71 3.10 -11.63 -6.60
CA ASN A 71 3.57 -10.58 -7.52
C ASN A 71 3.47 -9.17 -6.92
N ILE A 72 2.88 -9.03 -5.73
CA ILE A 72 2.71 -7.77 -5.03
C ILE A 72 3.73 -7.67 -3.90
N SER A 73 4.34 -6.49 -3.72
CA SER A 73 5.21 -6.25 -2.57
C SER A 73 4.51 -6.59 -1.26
N ASN A 74 5.19 -7.36 -0.42
CA ASN A 74 4.68 -7.73 0.90
C ASN A 74 4.41 -6.50 1.79
N ASN A 75 5.17 -5.43 1.62
CA ASN A 75 5.00 -4.19 2.38
C ASN A 75 3.65 -3.51 2.08
N VAL A 76 3.13 -3.65 0.87
CA VAL A 76 1.82 -3.12 0.48
C VAL A 76 0.70 -3.79 1.28
N THR A 77 0.66 -5.11 1.27
CA THR A 77 -0.38 -5.89 1.98
C THR A 77 -0.23 -5.83 3.49
N LYS A 78 1.00 -5.87 3.99
CA LYS A 78 1.33 -5.72 5.42
C LYS A 78 0.80 -4.41 5.99
N GLN A 79 1.02 -3.30 5.31
CA GLN A 79 0.54 -2.00 5.77
C GLN A 79 -0.99 -1.90 5.69
N ALA A 80 -1.62 -2.47 4.67
CA ALA A 80 -3.07 -2.50 4.56
C ALA A 80 -3.72 -3.28 5.73
N ILE A 81 -3.14 -4.40 6.15
CA ILE A 81 -3.58 -5.16 7.32
C ILE A 81 -3.45 -4.30 8.59
N LYS A 82 -2.30 -3.65 8.77
CA LYS A 82 -2.07 -2.74 9.91
C LYS A 82 -3.07 -1.59 9.93
N ASP A 83 -3.37 -0.99 8.79
CA ASP A 83 -4.35 0.08 8.66
C ASP A 83 -5.76 -0.40 9.07
N ALA A 84 -6.16 -1.62 8.69
CA ALA A 84 -7.44 -2.21 9.10
C ALA A 84 -7.51 -2.45 10.61
N CYS A 85 -6.46 -3.01 11.21
CA CYS A 85 -6.36 -3.21 12.64
C CYS A 85 -6.43 -1.89 13.42
N THR A 86 -5.75 -0.86 12.92
CA THR A 86 -5.79 0.48 13.52
C THR A 86 -7.18 1.10 13.45
N ALA A 87 -7.85 1.00 12.29
CA ALA A 87 -9.21 1.49 12.14
C ALA A 87 -10.20 0.77 13.09
N TYR A 88 -10.05 -0.54 13.25
CA TYR A 88 -10.85 -1.34 14.14
C TYR A 88 -10.62 -0.97 15.62
N LYS A 89 -9.35 -0.81 16.04
CA LYS A 89 -9.01 -0.32 17.39
C LYS A 89 -9.57 1.07 17.68
N ASN A 90 -9.49 1.98 16.71
CA ASN A 90 -9.98 3.33 16.87
C ASN A 90 -11.51 3.38 17.04
N PHE A 91 -12.24 2.45 16.44
CA PHE A 91 -13.67 2.29 16.67
C PHE A 91 -13.95 1.97 18.14
N PHE A 92 -13.26 1.00 18.73
CA PHE A 92 -13.45 0.63 20.15
C PHE A 92 -13.01 1.70 21.16
N LYS A 93 -12.22 2.66 20.71
CA LYS A 93 -11.84 3.83 21.52
C LYS A 93 -12.74 5.04 21.29
N ASP A 94 -13.86 4.86 20.61
CA ASP A 94 -14.79 5.93 20.22
C ASP A 94 -14.16 7.08 19.42
N LEU A 95 -13.00 6.82 18.79
CA LEU A 95 -12.29 7.81 17.98
C LEU A 95 -12.80 7.89 16.55
N GLN A 96 -13.41 6.82 16.04
CA GLN A 96 -13.91 6.72 14.67
C GLN A 96 -15.16 5.86 14.59
N LYS A 97 -15.94 6.03 13.52
CA LYS A 97 -17.06 5.13 13.19
C LYS A 97 -16.52 3.73 12.84
N PHE A 98 -17.40 2.73 12.92
CA PHE A 98 -17.07 1.35 12.54
C PHE A 98 -16.43 1.32 11.12
N PRO A 99 -15.26 0.68 10.97
CA PRO A 99 -14.58 0.63 9.68
C PRO A 99 -15.40 -0.13 8.65
N ARG A 100 -15.54 0.46 7.46
CA ARG A 100 -16.29 -0.13 6.36
C ARG A 100 -15.36 -0.89 5.42
N PHE A 101 -15.89 -1.95 4.82
CA PHE A 101 -15.21 -2.62 3.70
C PHE A 101 -15.02 -1.65 2.54
N LYS A 102 -13.84 -1.68 1.95
CA LYS A 102 -13.50 -0.87 0.78
C LYS A 102 -14.02 -1.53 -0.49
N SER A 103 -14.61 -0.76 -1.37
CA SER A 103 -15.06 -1.23 -2.68
C SER A 103 -14.37 -0.47 -3.81
N ARG A 104 -14.30 -1.10 -4.99
CA ARG A 104 -13.71 -0.47 -6.18
C ARG A 104 -14.43 0.83 -6.57
N LYS A 105 -15.74 0.91 -6.36
CA LYS A 105 -16.56 2.08 -6.72
C LYS A 105 -16.46 3.23 -5.73
N ARG A 106 -16.31 2.92 -4.45
CA ARG A 106 -16.41 3.92 -3.36
C ARG A 106 -15.08 4.28 -2.71
N SER A 107 -14.04 3.51 -2.96
CA SER A 107 -12.74 3.73 -2.34
C SER A 107 -11.71 4.16 -3.38
N MET A 108 -10.99 5.24 -3.08
CA MET A 108 -9.87 5.69 -3.90
C MET A 108 -8.80 4.59 -3.96
N PRO A 109 -8.33 4.20 -5.16
CA PRO A 109 -7.18 3.32 -5.30
C PRO A 109 -5.97 3.90 -4.57
N LYS A 110 -5.39 3.12 -3.66
CA LYS A 110 -4.30 3.60 -2.80
C LYS A 110 -3.45 2.43 -2.32
N PHE A 111 -2.14 2.64 -2.25
CA PHE A 111 -1.23 1.67 -1.66
C PHE A 111 -0.03 2.35 -1.00
N TYR A 112 0.59 1.66 -0.06
CA TYR A 112 1.76 2.10 0.69
C TYR A 112 3.05 1.72 -0.03
N GLN A 113 4.06 2.53 0.15
CA GLN A 113 5.44 2.20 -0.20
C GLN A 113 6.33 2.17 1.03
N ASP A 114 7.27 1.23 1.06
CA ASP A 114 8.22 1.12 2.17
C ASP A 114 9.11 2.36 2.26
N ASN A 115 9.27 2.88 3.48
CA ASN A 115 10.03 4.10 3.76
C ASN A 115 11.49 4.04 3.30
N VAL A 116 12.08 2.86 3.36
CA VAL A 116 13.50 2.64 3.03
C VAL A 116 13.68 2.33 1.55
N LYS A 117 12.72 1.66 0.94
CA LYS A 117 12.81 1.20 -0.45
C LYS A 117 12.39 2.24 -1.47
N ILE A 118 11.57 3.22 -1.08
CA ILE A 118 11.25 4.34 -1.95
C ILE A 118 12.47 5.24 -2.13
N GLN A 119 12.76 5.64 -3.36
CA GLN A 119 13.86 6.53 -3.68
C GLN A 119 13.38 7.58 -4.67
N PHE A 120 13.84 8.81 -4.50
CA PHE A 120 13.57 9.91 -5.42
C PHE A 120 14.86 10.38 -6.09
N SER A 121 14.72 10.74 -7.35
CA SER A 121 15.65 11.62 -8.04
C SER A 121 14.94 12.96 -8.30
N ASN A 122 15.65 13.90 -8.93
CA ASN A 122 15.04 15.18 -9.32
C ASN A 122 13.80 15.02 -10.22
N THR A 123 13.73 13.93 -10.99
CA THR A 123 12.74 13.74 -12.07
C THR A 123 11.89 12.49 -11.94
N HIS A 124 12.28 11.52 -11.11
CA HIS A 124 11.65 10.20 -11.03
C HIS A 124 11.57 9.68 -9.60
N VAL A 125 10.65 8.76 -9.38
CA VAL A 125 10.54 7.99 -8.14
C VAL A 125 10.68 6.50 -8.44
N LYS A 126 11.48 5.81 -7.61
CA LYS A 126 11.56 4.35 -7.60
C LYS A 126 10.49 3.81 -6.66
N LEU A 127 9.61 2.97 -7.20
CA LEU A 127 8.64 2.23 -6.42
C LEU A 127 9.08 0.77 -6.27
N GLU A 128 8.82 0.19 -5.10
CA GLU A 128 9.16 -1.18 -4.80
C GLU A 128 8.46 -2.15 -5.76
N GLY A 129 9.25 -3.05 -6.36
CA GLY A 129 8.76 -4.05 -7.31
C GLY A 129 8.56 -3.55 -8.75
N PHE A 130 8.81 -2.28 -9.05
CA PHE A 130 8.72 -1.74 -10.41
C PHE A 130 10.03 -1.88 -11.20
N SER A 131 11.14 -2.08 -10.52
CA SER A 131 12.46 -2.25 -11.10
C SER A 131 13.10 -3.52 -10.55
N SER A 132 13.32 -4.52 -11.38
CA SER A 132 13.65 -5.89 -10.98
C SER A 132 15.13 -6.21 -10.86
N SER A 133 16.03 -5.39 -11.40
CA SER A 133 17.47 -5.68 -11.41
C SER A 133 18.33 -4.50 -10.96
N ARG A 134 19.55 -4.80 -10.48
CA ARG A 134 20.56 -3.76 -10.17
C ARG A 134 20.84 -2.85 -11.35
N LYS A 135 20.98 -3.43 -12.56
CA LYS A 135 21.21 -2.68 -13.80
C LYS A 135 20.06 -1.74 -14.11
N ALA A 136 18.83 -2.25 -14.02
CA ALA A 136 17.64 -1.43 -14.24
C ALA A 136 17.51 -0.30 -13.20
N ASN A 137 17.86 -0.56 -11.94
CA ASN A 137 17.89 0.46 -10.89
C ASN A 137 18.95 1.55 -11.15
N LYS A 138 20.17 1.16 -11.50
CA LYS A 138 21.27 2.09 -11.83
C LYS A 138 20.92 2.99 -13.02
N GLN A 139 20.24 2.44 -14.02
CA GLN A 139 19.80 3.18 -15.20
C GLN A 139 18.45 3.89 -15.00
N LYS A 140 17.86 3.81 -13.80
CA LYS A 140 16.51 4.33 -13.48
C LYS A 140 15.43 3.80 -14.42
N LYS A 141 15.63 2.63 -15.02
CA LYS A 141 14.61 1.96 -15.81
C LYS A 141 13.43 1.58 -14.94
N ASN A 142 12.23 1.81 -15.45
CA ASN A 142 10.97 1.58 -14.75
C ASN A 142 10.74 2.45 -13.50
N TRP A 143 11.57 3.44 -13.25
CA TRP A 143 11.23 4.48 -12.30
C TRP A 143 10.09 5.31 -12.87
N VAL A 144 9.17 5.73 -12.01
CA VAL A 144 8.01 6.51 -12.42
C VAL A 144 8.40 7.98 -12.52
N ARG A 145 8.04 8.60 -13.63
CA ARG A 145 8.30 10.04 -13.85
C ARG A 145 7.45 10.91 -12.93
N LEU A 146 8.04 11.97 -12.42
CA LEU A 146 7.37 13.02 -11.66
C LEU A 146 6.93 14.14 -12.60
N ALA A 147 5.74 14.69 -12.38
CA ALA A 147 5.28 15.86 -13.11
C ALA A 147 6.04 17.13 -12.71
N GLU A 148 6.42 17.21 -11.43
CA GLU A 148 7.13 18.34 -10.85
C GLU A 148 8.56 17.92 -10.50
N HIS A 149 9.55 18.60 -11.06
CA HIS A 149 10.95 18.29 -10.83
C HIS A 149 11.49 19.04 -9.60
N GLY A 150 12.39 18.39 -8.86
CA GLY A 150 13.10 18.99 -7.72
C GLY A 150 12.24 19.35 -6.51
N ARG A 151 10.96 18.99 -6.50
CA ARG A 151 10.06 19.34 -5.39
C ARG A 151 10.26 18.47 -4.15
N ILE A 152 10.69 17.24 -4.34
CA ILE A 152 10.94 16.30 -3.23
C ILE A 152 12.42 16.31 -2.89
N PRO A 153 12.79 16.64 -1.64
CA PRO A 153 14.17 16.52 -1.18
C PRO A 153 14.66 15.08 -1.29
N THR A 154 15.91 14.88 -1.70
CA THR A 154 16.51 13.56 -1.89
C THR A 154 17.43 13.13 -0.76
N ASP A 155 17.73 14.02 0.16
CA ASP A 155 18.65 13.86 1.31
C ASP A 155 17.92 13.72 2.66
N VAL A 156 16.66 13.30 2.63
CA VAL A 156 15.79 13.19 3.81
C VAL A 156 15.26 11.78 4.00
N LYS A 157 14.78 11.48 5.20
CA LYS A 157 14.00 10.27 5.46
C LYS A 157 12.55 10.47 5.04
N TYR A 158 12.04 9.52 4.27
CA TYR A 158 10.63 9.48 3.91
C TYR A 158 9.85 8.69 4.96
N MET A 159 8.67 9.17 5.31
CA MET A 159 7.79 8.53 6.28
C MET A 159 6.41 8.32 5.68
N ASN A 160 5.90 7.10 5.79
CA ASN A 160 4.55 6.72 5.39
C ASN A 160 4.16 7.16 3.96
N PRO A 161 5.02 6.89 2.94
CA PRO A 161 4.69 7.28 1.58
C PRO A 161 3.48 6.51 1.08
N ARG A 162 2.54 7.22 0.48
CA ARG A 162 1.31 6.66 -0.07
C ARG A 162 1.14 7.09 -1.51
N ILE A 163 0.74 6.16 -2.37
CA ILE A 163 0.39 6.41 -3.75
C ILE A 163 -1.11 6.25 -3.90
N SER A 164 -1.76 7.24 -4.49
CA SER A 164 -3.22 7.24 -4.65
C SER A 164 -3.60 7.76 -6.04
N PHE A 165 -4.74 7.28 -6.53
CA PHE A 165 -5.36 7.71 -7.77
C PHE A 165 -6.61 8.53 -7.45
N ASP A 166 -6.69 9.75 -7.96
CA ASP A 166 -7.81 10.68 -7.69
C ASP A 166 -8.97 10.56 -8.70
N GLY A 167 -8.88 9.62 -9.63
CA GLY A 167 -9.82 9.44 -10.74
C GLY A 167 -9.27 9.92 -12.09
N LEU A 168 -8.24 10.74 -12.08
CA LEU A 168 -7.54 11.26 -13.27
C LEU A 168 -6.04 10.97 -13.22
N ASN A 169 -5.42 11.19 -12.06
CA ASN A 169 -3.97 11.18 -11.89
C ASN A 169 -3.54 10.32 -10.69
N TRP A 170 -2.30 9.84 -10.80
CA TRP A 170 -1.59 9.20 -9.70
C TRP A 170 -0.72 10.20 -8.94
#